data_222e2df3c440321eb81ef186125397d7
#
_entry.id   222e2df3c440321eb81ef186125397d7
#
_cell.length_a   1.000
_cell.length_b   1.000
_cell.length_c   1.000
_cell.angle_alpha   90.00
_cell.angle_beta   90.00
_cell.angle_gamma   90.00
#
_symmetry.space_group_name_H-M   'P 1'
#
loop_
_entity.id
_entity.type
_entity.pdbx_description
1 polymer ?
#
loop_
_entity_poly.entity_id
_entity_poly.type
_entity_poly.pdbx_seq_one_letter_code
_entity_poly.pdbx_strand_id
1 'polypeptide(L)'
;MEGQEFVHKPVLLYETVSSLNIKPGGCYVDGTLGGGGHAYEVCKRLGSGRLIGIDQDGDAIRAAGERLAPFADKVTIVRSNYENIKEILNDLQIKKVDGIYLDLGVSSYQLDTPSRGFTYREDAPLDMRMDDRKDRTAADIVNTYDEGELYRIIRDYGEDRFAKNIAKHIVRAREKEPIRTTGQLAEIIKAAIPAKVRATGGHPAKRTFQAIRIELNEELGVLERSIDTMISLLAPGGRLSIITFHSLEDRIVKSSFKRNESPCICPPDFPVCVCGRVSMGKVITRKPILPSQKELEENSRAGSAKLRVFERAAQDSPQQSEG
;
A
#
# COMPACT_ATOMS: atom_id res chain seq x y z
N MET A 1 17.48 32.91 8.72
CA MET A 1 16.58 32.33 7.69
C MET A 1 16.11 31.02 8.27
N GLU A 2 14.90 31.03 8.82
CA GLU A 2 14.27 29.85 9.39
C GLU A 2 13.99 28.86 8.24
N GLY A 3 14.59 27.67 8.33
CA GLY A 3 14.35 26.60 7.40
C GLY A 3 12.88 26.23 7.47
N GLN A 4 12.13 26.42 6.40
CA GLN A 4 10.82 25.81 6.23
C GLN A 4 11.02 24.30 6.32
N GLU A 5 10.71 23.73 7.47
CA GLU A 5 10.50 22.30 7.62
C GLU A 5 9.44 21.88 6.59
N PHE A 6 9.85 21.14 5.60
CA PHE A 6 8.95 20.66 4.54
C PHE A 6 8.03 19.60 5.16
N VAL A 7 6.97 20.05 5.84
CA VAL A 7 6.00 19.16 6.47
C VAL A 7 5.27 18.42 5.36
N HIS A 8 5.69 17.18 5.13
CA HIS A 8 5.08 16.31 4.14
C HIS A 8 3.60 16.09 4.46
N LYS A 9 2.71 16.57 3.59
CA LYS A 9 1.27 16.38 3.69
C LYS A 9 0.92 14.98 3.15
N PRO A 10 0.26 14.12 3.94
CA PRO A 10 -0.20 12.82 3.46
C PRO A 10 -1.15 12.95 2.26
N VAL A 11 -1.07 12.00 1.33
CA VAL A 11 -1.91 11.99 0.13
C VAL A 11 -3.36 11.66 0.50
N LEU A 12 -4.34 12.38 -0.07
CA LEU A 12 -5.78 12.19 0.17
C LEU A 12 -6.12 12.20 1.68
N LEU A 13 -5.43 13.04 2.46
CA LEU A 13 -5.53 13.06 3.92
C LEU A 13 -6.97 13.23 4.41
N TYR A 14 -7.65 14.27 3.94
CA TYR A 14 -8.98 14.60 4.42
C TYR A 14 -10.03 13.63 3.89
N GLU A 15 -9.88 13.19 2.67
CA GLU A 15 -10.74 12.20 2.03
C GLU A 15 -10.69 10.86 2.77
N THR A 16 -9.48 10.41 3.13
CA THR A 16 -9.27 9.15 3.87
C THR A 16 -9.88 9.24 5.26
N VAL A 17 -9.54 10.28 6.01
CA VAL A 17 -10.05 10.47 7.38
C VAL A 17 -11.57 10.63 7.39
N SER A 18 -12.14 11.38 6.44
CA SER A 18 -13.60 11.54 6.32
C SER A 18 -14.30 10.25 5.92
N SER A 19 -13.67 9.43 5.06
CA SER A 19 -14.24 8.17 4.60
C SER A 19 -14.40 7.14 5.73
N LEU A 20 -13.61 7.23 6.81
CA LEU A 20 -13.68 6.34 7.96
C LEU A 20 -14.93 6.55 8.83
N ASN A 21 -15.63 7.66 8.69
CA ASN A 21 -16.79 8.03 9.52
C ASN A 21 -16.51 7.86 11.03
N ILE A 22 -15.47 8.57 11.50
CA ILE A 22 -14.87 8.34 12.83
C ILE A 22 -15.87 8.58 13.95
N LYS A 23 -16.02 7.56 14.81
CA LYS A 23 -16.75 7.62 16.08
C LYS A 23 -15.77 7.99 17.20
N PRO A 24 -16.08 8.95 18.08
CA PRO A 24 -15.15 9.41 19.13
C PRO A 24 -14.66 8.28 20.07
N GLY A 25 -15.48 7.26 20.35
CA GLY A 25 -15.13 6.11 21.16
C GLY A 25 -14.68 4.89 20.38
N GLY A 26 -14.49 5.01 19.04
CA GLY A 26 -14.19 3.89 18.14
C GLY A 26 -12.75 3.41 18.22
N CYS A 27 -12.53 2.22 17.66
CA CYS A 27 -11.22 1.60 17.51
C CYS A 27 -10.81 1.58 16.03
N TYR A 28 -9.64 2.12 15.71
CA TYR A 28 -9.16 2.26 14.33
C TYR A 28 -7.79 1.62 14.15
N VAL A 29 -7.49 1.18 12.94
CA VAL A 29 -6.18 0.63 12.57
C VAL A 29 -5.63 1.41 11.38
N ASP A 30 -4.42 1.92 11.52
CA ASP A 30 -3.55 2.36 10.45
C ASP A 30 -2.61 1.21 10.12
N GLY A 31 -2.80 0.53 8.98
CA GLY A 31 -1.98 -0.62 8.60
C GLY A 31 -0.67 -0.25 7.92
N THR A 32 -0.47 1.02 7.61
CA THR A 32 0.70 1.60 6.93
C THR A 32 1.07 2.94 7.57
N LEU A 33 1.42 2.88 8.86
CA LEU A 33 1.55 4.06 9.72
C LEU A 33 2.48 5.14 9.16
N GLY A 34 3.58 4.73 8.51
CA GLY A 34 4.57 5.65 7.98
C GLY A 34 5.03 6.64 9.05
N GLY A 35 5.10 7.91 8.70
CA GLY A 35 5.41 8.98 9.65
C GLY A 35 4.20 9.48 10.48
N GLY A 36 3.09 8.73 10.51
CA GLY A 36 1.93 9.02 11.36
C GLY A 36 1.05 10.20 10.92
N GLY A 37 1.13 10.62 9.66
CA GLY A 37 0.38 11.80 9.19
C GLY A 37 -1.14 11.62 9.19
N HIS A 38 -1.64 10.53 8.63
CA HIS A 38 -3.06 10.16 8.70
C HIS A 38 -3.48 9.86 10.15
N ALA A 39 -2.64 9.09 10.87
CA ALA A 39 -2.86 8.72 12.26
C ALA A 39 -3.07 9.93 13.17
N TYR A 40 -2.28 10.99 12.98
CA TYR A 40 -2.40 12.23 13.74
C TYR A 40 -3.79 12.88 13.56
N GLU A 41 -4.30 12.96 12.32
CA GLU A 41 -5.61 13.52 12.03
C GLU A 41 -6.77 12.63 12.51
N VAL A 42 -6.57 11.31 12.54
CA VAL A 42 -7.52 10.36 13.16
C VAL A 42 -7.55 10.60 14.67
N CYS A 43 -6.40 10.65 15.35
CA CYS A 43 -6.30 10.84 16.80
C CYS A 43 -6.97 12.14 17.29
N LYS A 44 -6.90 13.22 16.51
CA LYS A 44 -7.59 14.48 16.83
C LYS A 44 -9.12 14.34 16.90
N ARG A 45 -9.68 13.32 16.23
CA ARG A 45 -11.13 13.06 16.21
C ARG A 45 -11.56 12.00 17.21
N LEU A 46 -10.59 11.31 17.84
CA LEU A 46 -10.86 10.31 18.88
C LEU A 46 -11.02 11.01 20.23
N GLY A 47 -12.15 10.78 20.89
CA GLY A 47 -12.36 11.13 22.30
C GLY A 47 -11.77 10.08 23.22
N SER A 48 -12.56 9.07 23.61
CA SER A 48 -12.14 7.90 24.38
C SER A 48 -11.73 6.71 23.51
N GLY A 49 -11.72 6.87 22.19
CA GLY A 49 -11.34 5.83 21.25
C GLY A 49 -9.84 5.58 21.22
N ARG A 50 -9.41 4.58 20.41
CA ARG A 50 -8.00 4.22 20.26
C ARG A 50 -7.62 3.99 18.81
N LEU A 51 -6.31 4.13 18.52
CA LEU A 51 -5.67 3.85 17.26
C LEU A 51 -4.57 2.81 17.43
N ILE A 52 -4.56 1.82 16.57
CA ILE A 52 -3.45 0.87 16.41
C ILE A 52 -2.72 1.25 15.13
N GLY A 53 -1.44 1.63 15.22
CA GLY A 53 -0.58 1.92 14.09
C GLY A 53 0.35 0.75 13.82
N ILE A 54 0.37 0.26 12.60
CA ILE A 54 1.21 -0.86 12.17
C ILE A 54 2.15 -0.36 11.08
N ASP A 55 3.44 -0.63 11.22
CA ASP A 55 4.43 -0.46 10.15
C ASP A 55 5.56 -1.48 10.32
N GLN A 56 6.17 -1.89 9.22
CA GLN A 56 7.32 -2.79 9.24
C GLN A 56 8.65 -2.05 9.30
N ASP A 57 8.66 -0.77 8.93
CA ASP A 57 9.85 0.08 8.88
C ASP A 57 10.15 0.69 10.25
N GLY A 58 11.35 0.41 10.79
CA GLY A 58 11.79 0.95 12.08
C GLY A 58 11.90 2.48 12.11
N ASP A 59 12.28 3.10 10.99
CA ASP A 59 12.37 4.56 10.88
C ASP A 59 10.99 5.21 10.89
N ALA A 60 10.01 4.59 10.20
CA ALA A 60 8.62 5.02 10.22
C ALA A 60 8.04 4.97 11.65
N ILE A 61 8.26 3.85 12.35
CA ILE A 61 7.83 3.67 13.77
C ILE A 61 8.37 4.77 14.66
N ARG A 62 9.66 5.11 14.54
CA ARG A 62 10.28 6.17 15.33
C ARG A 62 9.65 7.54 15.03
N ALA A 63 9.55 7.91 13.76
CA ALA A 63 8.95 9.18 13.34
C ALA A 63 7.48 9.31 13.75
N ALA A 64 6.70 8.22 13.63
CA ALA A 64 5.33 8.18 14.09
C ALA A 64 5.22 8.31 15.61
N GLY A 65 6.10 7.65 16.37
CA GLY A 65 6.14 7.75 17.83
C GLY A 65 6.34 9.19 18.31
N GLU A 66 7.26 9.92 17.69
CA GLU A 66 7.49 11.33 17.97
C GLU A 66 6.27 12.20 17.63
N ARG A 67 5.71 12.02 16.44
CA ARG A 67 4.53 12.78 15.97
C ARG A 67 3.29 12.52 16.80
N LEU A 68 3.07 11.28 17.23
CA LEU A 68 1.88 10.86 17.97
C LEU A 68 2.04 10.95 19.48
N ALA A 69 3.18 11.43 19.99
CA ALA A 69 3.41 11.62 21.42
C ALA A 69 2.28 12.38 22.16
N PRO A 70 1.64 13.42 21.57
CA PRO A 70 0.49 14.08 22.21
C PRO A 70 -0.73 13.20 22.43
N PHE A 71 -0.78 12.01 21.80
CA PHE A 71 -1.89 11.04 21.85
C PHE A 71 -1.43 9.67 22.36
N ALA A 72 -0.32 9.62 23.12
CA ALA A 72 0.28 8.36 23.58
C ALA A 72 -0.68 7.49 24.42
N ASP A 73 -1.67 8.10 25.08
CA ASP A 73 -2.74 7.44 25.83
C ASP A 73 -3.74 6.68 24.96
N LYS A 74 -3.82 7.01 23.66
CA LYS A 74 -4.79 6.46 22.69
C LYS A 74 -4.16 5.62 21.60
N VAL A 75 -2.84 5.65 21.46
CA VAL A 75 -2.13 5.04 20.33
C VAL A 75 -1.29 3.86 20.78
N THR A 76 -1.45 2.74 20.10
CA THR A 76 -0.55 1.58 20.21
C THR A 76 0.18 1.41 18.89
N ILE A 77 1.51 1.48 18.89
CA ILE A 77 2.34 1.30 17.70
C ILE A 77 2.96 -0.09 17.71
N VAL A 78 2.79 -0.83 16.61
CA VAL A 78 3.29 -2.21 16.46
C VAL A 78 4.20 -2.30 15.24
N ARG A 79 5.43 -2.77 15.43
CA ARG A 79 6.35 -3.02 14.32
C ARG A 79 6.07 -4.38 13.69
N SER A 80 5.23 -4.40 12.67
CA SER A 80 4.81 -5.61 11.93
C SER A 80 4.36 -5.25 10.52
N ASN A 81 4.09 -6.27 9.70
CA ASN A 81 3.35 -6.09 8.46
C ASN A 81 1.84 -6.15 8.76
N TYR A 82 1.03 -5.37 8.02
CA TYR A 82 -0.44 -5.40 8.16
C TYR A 82 -1.08 -6.75 7.79
N GLU A 83 -0.34 -7.64 7.15
CA GLU A 83 -0.73 -9.04 6.93
C GLU A 83 -1.06 -9.74 8.26
N ASN A 84 -0.34 -9.38 9.32
CA ASN A 84 -0.50 -9.95 10.65
C ASN A 84 -1.55 -9.22 11.51
N ILE A 85 -2.44 -8.42 10.89
CA ILE A 85 -3.43 -7.59 11.61
C ILE A 85 -4.31 -8.42 12.55
N LYS A 86 -4.66 -9.65 12.17
CA LYS A 86 -5.51 -10.54 12.97
C LYS A 86 -4.81 -10.95 14.27
N GLU A 87 -3.55 -11.37 14.16
CA GLU A 87 -2.72 -11.75 15.29
C GLU A 87 -2.48 -10.56 16.22
N ILE A 88 -2.14 -9.40 15.66
CA ILE A 88 -1.93 -8.15 16.41
C ILE A 88 -3.18 -7.78 17.21
N LEU A 89 -4.35 -7.81 16.58
CA LEU A 89 -5.60 -7.47 17.28
C LEU A 89 -5.97 -8.52 18.33
N ASN A 90 -5.68 -9.80 18.10
CA ASN A 90 -5.90 -10.86 19.10
C ASN A 90 -5.01 -10.65 20.34
N ASP A 91 -3.72 -10.33 20.15
CA ASP A 91 -2.77 -10.05 21.24
C ASP A 91 -3.21 -8.84 22.07
N LEU A 92 -3.81 -7.84 21.42
CA LEU A 92 -4.40 -6.66 22.06
C LEU A 92 -5.83 -6.91 22.61
N GLN A 93 -6.36 -8.13 22.50
CA GLN A 93 -7.71 -8.52 22.93
C GLN A 93 -8.83 -7.72 22.24
N ILE A 94 -8.58 -7.28 20.98
CA ILE A 94 -9.54 -6.52 20.18
C ILE A 94 -10.20 -7.47 19.17
N LYS A 95 -11.49 -7.70 19.31
CA LYS A 95 -12.24 -8.61 18.41
C LYS A 95 -12.66 -7.94 17.11
N LYS A 96 -13.02 -6.65 17.17
CA LYS A 96 -13.51 -5.87 16.03
C LYS A 96 -13.05 -4.42 16.13
N VAL A 97 -12.94 -3.78 14.95
CA VAL A 97 -12.54 -2.37 14.82
C VAL A 97 -13.56 -1.59 13.98
N ASP A 98 -13.72 -0.29 14.27
CA ASP A 98 -14.65 0.59 13.55
C ASP A 98 -14.12 1.06 12.21
N GLY A 99 -12.81 1.02 12.00
CA GLY A 99 -12.22 1.33 10.71
C GLY A 99 -10.78 0.87 10.58
N ILE A 100 -10.40 0.56 9.34
CA ILE A 100 -9.04 0.22 8.93
C ILE A 100 -8.70 1.08 7.72
N TYR A 101 -7.49 1.59 7.65
CA TYR A 101 -7.01 2.26 6.44
C TYR A 101 -5.57 1.89 6.12
N LEU A 102 -5.29 1.93 4.81
CA LEU A 102 -3.97 1.70 4.24
C LEU A 102 -3.62 2.85 3.28
N ASP A 103 -2.41 3.36 3.40
CA ASP A 103 -1.75 4.23 2.43
C ASP A 103 -0.60 3.42 1.80
N LEU A 104 -0.89 2.77 0.66
CA LEU A 104 0.01 1.77 0.08
C LEU A 104 1.26 2.40 -0.56
N GLY A 105 2.25 1.57 -0.78
CA GLY A 105 3.49 1.94 -1.43
C GLY A 105 4.58 2.37 -0.46
N VAL A 106 5.45 3.27 -0.90
CA VAL A 106 6.63 3.73 -0.14
C VAL A 106 6.32 5.00 0.65
N SER A 107 6.83 5.05 1.87
CA SER A 107 6.75 6.27 2.68
C SER A 107 7.62 7.38 2.09
N SER A 108 7.27 8.63 2.39
CA SER A 108 8.09 9.76 2.00
C SER A 108 9.51 9.67 2.54
N TYR A 109 9.65 9.19 3.78
CA TYR A 109 10.97 8.98 4.39
C TYR A 109 11.82 8.00 3.57
N GLN A 110 11.25 6.88 3.10
CA GLN A 110 11.95 5.92 2.26
C GLN A 110 12.40 6.52 0.92
N LEU A 111 11.58 7.40 0.31
CA LEU A 111 11.94 8.07 -0.95
C LEU A 111 12.96 9.19 -0.75
N ASP A 112 12.89 9.90 0.37
CA ASP A 112 13.74 11.07 0.66
C ASP A 112 15.04 10.68 1.36
N THR A 113 15.24 9.38 1.68
CA THR A 113 16.47 8.84 2.24
C THR A 113 17.18 7.98 1.19
N PRO A 114 18.17 8.52 0.45
CA PRO A 114 18.83 7.82 -0.66
C PRO A 114 19.40 6.46 -0.26
N SER A 115 20.00 6.35 0.94
CA SER A 115 20.60 5.11 1.46
C SER A 115 19.61 3.93 1.57
N ARG A 116 18.29 4.18 1.56
CA ARG A 116 17.25 3.15 1.53
C ARG A 116 17.05 2.52 0.14
N GLY A 117 17.63 3.09 -0.93
CA GLY A 117 17.65 2.52 -2.28
C GLY A 117 16.35 2.59 -3.07
N PHE A 118 15.33 3.31 -2.60
CA PHE A 118 14.04 3.43 -3.31
C PHE A 118 14.07 4.46 -4.44
N THR A 119 15.00 5.41 -4.41
CA THR A 119 15.13 6.44 -5.42
C THR A 119 16.11 6.05 -6.53
N TYR A 120 15.80 6.43 -7.76
CA TYR A 120 16.67 6.33 -8.93
C TYR A 120 17.27 7.69 -9.32
N ARG A 121 17.06 8.72 -8.49
CA ARG A 121 17.53 10.08 -8.76
C ARG A 121 18.93 10.33 -8.22
N GLU A 122 19.29 9.61 -7.19
CA GLU A 122 20.59 9.68 -6.53
C GLU A 122 21.21 8.28 -6.50
N ASP A 123 22.54 8.23 -6.59
CA ASP A 123 23.26 6.96 -6.50
C ASP A 123 23.45 6.54 -5.05
N ALA A 124 22.95 5.37 -4.72
CA ALA A 124 22.91 4.84 -3.36
C ALA A 124 22.90 3.30 -3.38
N PRO A 125 23.13 2.62 -2.25
CA PRO A 125 22.99 1.17 -2.17
C PRO A 125 21.63 0.69 -2.70
N LEU A 126 21.63 -0.38 -3.49
CA LEU A 126 20.42 -0.96 -4.08
C LEU A 126 19.74 -1.89 -3.07
N ASP A 127 19.11 -1.29 -2.05
CA ASP A 127 18.47 -1.99 -0.94
C ASP A 127 16.98 -2.26 -1.18
N MET A 128 16.11 -1.26 -1.12
CA MET A 128 14.65 -1.27 -1.32
C MET A 128 13.87 -2.12 -0.28
N ARG A 129 14.46 -2.56 0.82
CA ARG A 129 13.70 -3.27 1.87
C ARG A 129 12.79 -2.29 2.63
N MET A 130 11.52 -2.62 2.73
CA MET A 130 10.59 -1.91 3.63
C MET A 130 10.79 -2.37 5.08
N ASP A 131 11.11 -3.65 5.30
CA ASP A 131 11.51 -4.22 6.58
C ASP A 131 13.01 -4.50 6.58
N ASP A 132 13.78 -3.70 7.30
CA ASP A 132 15.24 -3.79 7.40
C ASP A 132 15.74 -5.03 8.14
N ARG A 133 14.84 -5.78 8.80
CA ARG A 133 15.15 -7.07 9.45
C ARG A 133 15.28 -8.23 8.47
N LYS A 134 14.78 -8.05 7.23
CA LYS A 134 14.94 -9.06 6.18
C LYS A 134 16.33 -8.98 5.59
N ASP A 135 16.92 -10.14 5.24
CA ASP A 135 18.28 -10.20 4.69
C ASP A 135 18.34 -9.80 3.21
N ARG A 136 17.32 -10.20 2.43
CA ARG A 136 17.30 -10.02 0.98
C ARG A 136 17.06 -8.58 0.58
N THR A 137 17.86 -8.07 -0.35
CA THR A 137 17.82 -6.72 -0.92
C THR A 137 17.43 -6.72 -2.40
N ALA A 138 17.19 -5.54 -2.97
CA ALA A 138 16.99 -5.39 -4.41
C ALA A 138 18.25 -5.76 -5.22
N ALA A 139 19.44 -5.57 -4.66
CA ALA A 139 20.68 -6.02 -5.26
C ALA A 139 20.71 -7.54 -5.43
N ASP A 140 20.19 -8.30 -4.47
CA ASP A 140 20.11 -9.75 -4.58
C ASP A 140 19.21 -10.18 -5.74
N ILE A 141 18.04 -9.53 -5.90
CA ILE A 141 17.12 -9.82 -7.01
C ILE A 141 17.83 -9.63 -8.36
N VAL A 142 18.44 -8.46 -8.59
CA VAL A 142 19.05 -8.17 -9.89
C VAL A 142 20.29 -9.01 -10.18
N ASN A 143 21.00 -9.48 -9.14
CA ASN A 143 22.19 -10.27 -9.31
C ASN A 143 21.96 -11.79 -9.34
N THR A 144 20.84 -12.30 -8.81
CA THR A 144 20.59 -13.75 -8.67
C THR A 144 19.47 -14.29 -9.54
N TYR A 145 18.43 -13.51 -9.83
CA TYR A 145 17.31 -13.95 -10.67
C TYR A 145 17.78 -14.25 -12.10
N ASP A 146 17.25 -15.28 -12.73
CA ASP A 146 17.52 -15.54 -14.15
C ASP A 146 16.84 -14.49 -15.07
N GLU A 147 17.18 -14.52 -16.38
CA GLU A 147 16.62 -13.57 -17.36
C GLU A 147 15.10 -13.70 -17.45
N GLY A 148 14.56 -14.93 -17.33
CA GLY A 148 13.13 -15.19 -17.39
C GLY A 148 12.38 -14.63 -16.18
N GLU A 149 12.94 -14.79 -14.98
CA GLU A 149 12.40 -14.23 -13.74
C GLU A 149 12.41 -12.71 -13.75
N LEU A 150 13.53 -12.09 -14.14
CA LEU A 150 13.63 -10.63 -14.30
C LEU A 150 12.64 -10.12 -15.34
N TYR A 151 12.54 -10.80 -16.50
CA TYR A 151 11.53 -10.45 -17.51
C TYR A 151 10.11 -10.51 -16.94
N ARG A 152 9.77 -11.60 -16.21
CA ARG A 152 8.45 -11.77 -15.59
C ARG A 152 8.11 -10.61 -14.68
N ILE A 153 8.97 -10.28 -13.71
CA ILE A 153 8.66 -9.22 -12.74
C ILE A 153 8.58 -7.84 -13.40
N ILE A 154 9.46 -7.53 -14.34
CA ILE A 154 9.46 -6.23 -15.03
C ILE A 154 8.23 -6.10 -15.94
N ARG A 155 7.78 -7.18 -16.59
CA ARG A 155 6.56 -7.21 -17.39
C ARG A 155 5.32 -7.09 -16.52
N ASP A 156 5.21 -7.93 -15.47
CA ASP A 156 3.97 -8.12 -14.72
C ASP A 156 3.79 -7.04 -13.64
N TYR A 157 4.85 -6.61 -12.96
CA TYR A 157 4.81 -5.61 -11.90
C TYR A 157 5.21 -4.21 -12.36
N GLY A 158 6.04 -4.11 -13.38
CA GLY A 158 6.41 -2.84 -14.00
C GLY A 158 5.48 -2.41 -15.13
N GLU A 159 4.69 -3.35 -15.70
CA GLU A 159 3.91 -3.13 -16.92
C GLU A 159 4.78 -2.47 -18.02
N ASP A 160 6.07 -2.86 -18.11
CA ASP A 160 7.04 -2.24 -19.00
C ASP A 160 7.15 -3.00 -20.33
N ARG A 161 6.87 -2.32 -21.44
CA ARG A 161 6.96 -2.91 -22.78
C ARG A 161 8.37 -3.32 -23.20
N PHE A 162 9.40 -2.78 -22.54
CA PHE A 162 10.81 -3.11 -22.78
C PHE A 162 11.35 -4.17 -21.82
N ALA A 163 10.50 -4.79 -21.03
CA ALA A 163 10.87 -5.74 -19.98
C ALA A 163 11.89 -6.78 -20.43
N LYS A 164 11.69 -7.39 -21.63
CA LYS A 164 12.63 -8.40 -22.17
C LYS A 164 14.02 -7.83 -22.42
N ASN A 165 14.09 -6.62 -22.98
CA ASN A 165 15.37 -6.00 -23.28
C ASN A 165 16.08 -5.52 -22.01
N ILE A 166 15.31 -5.02 -21.01
CA ILE A 166 15.83 -4.60 -19.70
C ILE A 166 16.42 -5.81 -18.98
N ALA A 167 15.68 -6.92 -18.88
CA ALA A 167 16.17 -8.15 -18.25
C ALA A 167 17.49 -8.63 -18.86
N LYS A 168 17.56 -8.68 -20.19
CA LYS A 168 18.79 -9.05 -20.93
C LYS A 168 19.96 -8.11 -20.62
N HIS A 169 19.73 -6.78 -20.50
CA HIS A 169 20.77 -5.82 -20.18
C HIS A 169 21.27 -5.98 -18.73
N ILE A 170 20.36 -6.25 -17.78
CA ILE A 170 20.71 -6.53 -16.40
C ILE A 170 21.62 -7.77 -16.31
N VAL A 171 21.21 -8.89 -16.93
CA VAL A 171 22.01 -10.13 -16.92
C VAL A 171 23.41 -9.91 -17.53
N ARG A 172 23.50 -9.27 -18.69
CA ARG A 172 24.78 -8.96 -19.33
C ARG A 172 25.66 -8.02 -18.51
N ALA A 173 25.07 -7.08 -17.79
CA ALA A 173 25.83 -6.14 -16.98
C ALA A 173 26.43 -6.84 -15.76
N ARG A 174 25.64 -7.67 -15.04
CA ARG A 174 26.09 -8.37 -13.83
C ARG A 174 27.14 -9.46 -14.11
N GLU A 175 27.21 -10.01 -15.36
CA GLU A 175 28.26 -10.93 -15.77
C GLU A 175 29.65 -10.27 -15.76
N LYS A 176 29.71 -8.94 -15.89
CA LYS A 176 30.97 -8.18 -15.86
C LYS A 176 31.30 -7.73 -14.43
N GLU A 177 30.32 -7.18 -13.74
CA GLU A 177 30.44 -6.69 -12.37
C GLU A 177 29.06 -6.71 -11.69
N PRO A 178 28.98 -7.17 -10.41
CA PRO A 178 27.73 -7.12 -9.65
C PRO A 178 27.12 -5.72 -9.59
N ILE A 179 25.81 -5.64 -9.77
CA ILE A 179 25.06 -4.38 -9.70
C ILE A 179 24.79 -4.09 -8.21
N ARG A 180 25.34 -3.01 -7.67
CA ARG A 180 25.30 -2.70 -6.24
C ARG A 180 24.55 -1.42 -5.91
N THR A 181 24.40 -0.52 -6.90
CA THR A 181 23.82 0.79 -6.65
C THR A 181 22.62 1.09 -7.53
N THR A 182 21.78 2.01 -7.06
CA THR A 182 20.62 2.51 -7.80
C THR A 182 21.01 3.19 -9.09
N GLY A 183 22.12 3.94 -9.10
CA GLY A 183 22.64 4.60 -10.30
C GLY A 183 23.10 3.60 -11.35
N GLN A 184 23.86 2.56 -10.98
CA GLN A 184 24.25 1.49 -11.91
C GLN A 184 23.02 0.85 -12.56
N LEU A 185 22.02 0.48 -11.77
CA LEU A 185 20.78 -0.13 -12.28
C LEU A 185 20.03 0.84 -13.20
N ALA A 186 19.91 2.11 -12.82
CA ALA A 186 19.22 3.13 -13.63
C ALA A 186 19.88 3.33 -15.01
N GLU A 187 21.19 3.38 -15.08
CA GLU A 187 21.92 3.49 -16.36
C GLU A 187 21.78 2.23 -17.23
N ILE A 188 21.79 1.04 -16.65
CA ILE A 188 21.53 -0.22 -17.36
C ILE A 188 20.13 -0.21 -17.98
N ILE A 189 19.12 0.19 -17.22
CA ILE A 189 17.73 0.28 -17.69
C ILE A 189 17.64 1.33 -18.82
N LYS A 190 18.25 2.47 -18.64
CA LYS A 190 18.29 3.55 -19.63
C LYS A 190 18.94 3.11 -20.95
N ALA A 191 20.01 2.34 -20.88
CA ALA A 191 20.67 1.78 -22.08
C ALA A 191 19.79 0.77 -22.82
N ALA A 192 18.89 0.05 -22.11
CA ALA A 192 17.97 -0.92 -22.68
C ALA A 192 16.78 -0.29 -23.41
N ILE A 193 16.50 1.01 -23.24
CA ILE A 193 15.33 1.69 -23.78
C ILE A 193 15.76 2.64 -24.90
N PRO A 194 15.14 2.61 -26.10
CA PRO A 194 15.49 3.49 -27.22
C PRO A 194 15.44 4.98 -26.86
N ALA A 195 16.41 5.76 -27.30
CA ALA A 195 16.55 7.18 -26.99
C ALA A 195 15.28 8.00 -27.32
N LYS A 196 14.62 7.70 -28.45
CA LYS A 196 13.37 8.36 -28.87
C LYS A 196 12.25 8.18 -27.85
N VAL A 197 12.17 7.02 -27.19
CA VAL A 197 11.16 6.73 -26.17
C VAL A 197 11.47 7.43 -24.86
N ARG A 198 12.75 7.49 -24.48
CA ARG A 198 13.20 8.19 -23.27
C ARG A 198 12.93 9.69 -23.31
N ALA A 199 12.94 10.29 -24.49
CA ALA A 199 12.70 11.73 -24.67
C ALA A 199 11.24 12.15 -24.44
N THR A 200 10.27 11.24 -24.56
CA THR A 200 8.84 11.55 -24.53
C THR A 200 8.11 10.99 -23.29
N GLY A 201 8.80 10.20 -22.47
CA GLY A 201 8.22 9.53 -21.30
C GLY A 201 8.73 10.09 -19.96
N GLY A 202 8.21 9.56 -18.88
CA GLY A 202 8.78 9.74 -17.53
C GLY A 202 10.14 9.07 -17.39
N HIS A 203 10.73 9.13 -16.19
CA HIS A 203 12.05 8.54 -15.96
C HIS A 203 12.07 7.03 -16.32
N PRO A 204 13.00 6.57 -17.18
CA PRO A 204 12.99 5.20 -17.73
C PRO A 204 13.09 4.10 -16.67
N ALA A 205 13.74 4.35 -15.53
CA ALA A 205 13.88 3.37 -14.47
C ALA A 205 12.63 3.21 -13.60
N LYS A 206 11.65 4.14 -13.65
CA LYS A 206 10.49 4.16 -12.73
C LYS A 206 9.78 2.81 -12.63
N ARG A 207 9.47 2.21 -13.78
CA ARG A 207 8.69 0.95 -13.84
C ARG A 207 9.47 -0.26 -13.36
N THR A 208 10.75 -0.33 -13.71
CA THR A 208 11.63 -1.43 -13.30
C THR A 208 11.91 -1.35 -11.79
N PHE A 209 12.15 -0.15 -11.24
CA PHE A 209 12.29 0.04 -9.79
C PHE A 209 11.02 -0.36 -9.05
N GLN A 210 9.84 0.04 -9.54
CA GLN A 210 8.56 -0.42 -9.00
C GLN A 210 8.44 -1.94 -9.03
N ALA A 211 8.83 -2.59 -10.13
CA ALA A 211 8.74 -4.05 -10.27
C ALA A 211 9.61 -4.79 -9.27
N ILE A 212 10.86 -4.35 -9.10
CA ILE A 212 11.81 -4.95 -8.15
C ILE A 212 11.33 -4.73 -6.71
N ARG A 213 10.82 -3.54 -6.39
CA ARG A 213 10.27 -3.20 -5.08
C ARG A 213 9.09 -4.09 -4.72
N ILE A 214 8.13 -4.25 -5.65
CA ILE A 214 6.95 -5.11 -5.47
C ILE A 214 7.36 -6.55 -5.23
N GLU A 215 8.30 -7.09 -6.01
CA GLU A 215 8.81 -8.45 -5.85
C GLU A 215 9.52 -8.64 -4.51
N LEU A 216 10.41 -7.72 -4.15
CA LEU A 216 11.20 -7.79 -2.92
C LEU A 216 10.32 -7.78 -1.66
N ASN A 217 9.32 -6.91 -1.64
CA ASN A 217 8.48 -6.69 -0.47
C ASN A 217 7.16 -7.46 -0.51
N GLU A 218 6.91 -8.27 -1.55
CA GLU A 218 5.68 -9.05 -1.77
C GLU A 218 4.40 -8.21 -1.73
N GLU A 219 4.48 -6.93 -2.12
CA GLU A 219 3.44 -5.92 -1.88
C GLU A 219 2.05 -6.37 -2.36
N LEU A 220 1.96 -6.92 -3.58
CA LEU A 220 0.67 -7.34 -4.16
C LEU A 220 0.12 -8.61 -3.49
N GLY A 221 1.00 -9.58 -3.18
CA GLY A 221 0.60 -10.82 -2.52
C GLY A 221 0.06 -10.57 -1.11
N VAL A 222 0.79 -9.76 -0.34
CA VAL A 222 0.37 -9.33 1.01
C VAL A 222 -0.98 -8.60 0.95
N LEU A 223 -1.15 -7.65 0.02
CA LEU A 223 -2.41 -6.92 -0.15
C LEU A 223 -3.58 -7.86 -0.45
N GLU A 224 -3.40 -8.77 -1.41
CA GLU A 224 -4.46 -9.69 -1.83
C GLU A 224 -4.92 -10.62 -0.69
N ARG A 225 -3.98 -11.16 0.10
CA ARG A 225 -4.27 -12.04 1.24
C ARG A 225 -4.92 -11.31 2.41
N SER A 226 -4.64 -10.02 2.58
CA SER A 226 -5.04 -9.25 3.77
C SER A 226 -6.44 -8.66 3.70
N ILE A 227 -6.95 -8.31 2.51
CA ILE A 227 -8.22 -7.55 2.38
C ILE A 227 -9.41 -8.29 2.98
N ASP A 228 -9.58 -9.58 2.70
CA ASP A 228 -10.71 -10.36 3.20
C ASP A 228 -10.64 -10.50 4.75
N THR A 229 -9.44 -10.67 5.29
CA THR A 229 -9.20 -10.67 6.74
C THR A 229 -9.57 -9.31 7.36
N MET A 230 -9.12 -8.20 6.77
CA MET A 230 -9.46 -6.85 7.24
C MET A 230 -10.96 -6.60 7.24
N ILE A 231 -11.66 -6.96 6.16
CA ILE A 231 -13.13 -6.83 6.09
C ILE A 231 -13.80 -7.66 7.19
N SER A 232 -13.29 -8.86 7.48
CA SER A 232 -13.83 -9.72 8.54
C SER A 232 -13.66 -9.15 9.94
N LEU A 233 -12.61 -8.34 10.16
CA LEU A 233 -12.30 -7.71 11.44
C LEU A 233 -13.08 -6.42 11.70
N LEU A 234 -13.75 -5.87 10.70
CA LEU A 234 -14.59 -4.68 10.87
C LEU A 234 -15.83 -5.00 11.72
N ALA A 235 -16.18 -4.09 12.60
CA ALA A 235 -17.47 -4.02 13.25
C ALA A 235 -18.58 -3.72 12.21
N PRO A 236 -19.87 -4.01 12.50
CA PRO A 236 -20.99 -3.59 11.65
C PRO A 236 -20.97 -2.08 11.39
N GLY A 237 -21.03 -1.69 10.10
CA GLY A 237 -20.88 -0.30 9.64
C GLY A 237 -19.46 0.24 9.69
N GLY A 238 -18.48 -0.57 10.09
CA GLY A 238 -17.06 -0.22 10.03
C GLY A 238 -16.54 -0.15 8.60
N ARG A 239 -15.48 0.63 8.36
CA ARG A 239 -14.99 0.92 7.01
C ARG A 239 -13.54 0.53 6.80
N LEU A 240 -13.26 -0.01 5.61
CA LEU A 240 -11.91 -0.23 5.09
C LEU A 240 -11.65 0.78 3.98
N SER A 241 -10.65 1.64 4.17
CA SER A 241 -10.23 2.67 3.24
C SER A 241 -8.81 2.39 2.75
N ILE A 242 -8.61 2.27 1.44
CA ILE A 242 -7.30 1.92 0.86
C ILE A 242 -6.93 2.94 -0.21
N ILE A 243 -5.76 3.59 -0.05
CA ILE A 243 -5.13 4.42 -1.07
C ILE A 243 -4.16 3.55 -1.86
N THR A 244 -4.25 3.60 -3.18
CA THR A 244 -3.39 2.88 -4.12
C THR A 244 -2.69 3.86 -5.04
N PHE A 245 -1.47 3.53 -5.51
CA PHE A 245 -0.64 4.40 -6.34
C PHE A 245 -0.36 3.85 -7.74
N HIS A 246 -0.73 2.61 -8.03
CA HIS A 246 -0.61 2.04 -9.37
C HIS A 246 -1.76 1.10 -9.71
N SER A 247 -1.84 0.74 -11.01
CA SER A 247 -2.92 -0.05 -11.61
C SER A 247 -3.13 -1.42 -10.97
N LEU A 248 -2.03 -2.08 -10.57
CA LEU A 248 -2.09 -3.44 -10.02
C LEU A 248 -2.73 -3.45 -8.63
N GLU A 249 -2.32 -2.54 -7.75
CA GLU A 249 -2.96 -2.37 -6.43
C GLU A 249 -4.46 -2.05 -6.59
N ASP A 250 -4.79 -1.05 -7.42
CA ASP A 250 -6.18 -0.62 -7.64
C ASP A 250 -7.05 -1.77 -8.17
N ARG A 251 -6.49 -2.63 -9.02
CA ARG A 251 -7.16 -3.82 -9.55
C ARG A 251 -7.48 -4.83 -8.45
N ILE A 252 -6.51 -5.13 -7.58
CA ILE A 252 -6.68 -6.05 -6.45
C ILE A 252 -7.75 -5.53 -5.50
N VAL A 253 -7.66 -4.27 -5.05
CA VAL A 253 -8.62 -3.66 -4.13
C VAL A 253 -10.02 -3.66 -4.73
N LYS A 254 -10.17 -3.20 -5.98
CA LYS A 254 -11.46 -3.19 -6.69
C LYS A 254 -12.07 -4.58 -6.78
N SER A 255 -11.29 -5.58 -7.16
CA SER A 255 -11.76 -6.96 -7.34
C SER A 255 -12.16 -7.58 -6.01
N SER A 256 -11.35 -7.39 -4.95
CA SER A 256 -11.63 -7.91 -3.62
C SER A 256 -12.87 -7.26 -3.00
N PHE A 257 -13.02 -5.94 -3.12
CA PHE A 257 -14.22 -5.25 -2.64
C PHE A 257 -15.48 -5.74 -3.36
N LYS A 258 -15.41 -5.88 -4.70
CA LYS A 258 -16.55 -6.40 -5.47
C LYS A 258 -16.89 -7.84 -5.09
N ARG A 259 -15.89 -8.70 -4.88
CA ARG A 259 -16.09 -10.09 -4.44
C ARG A 259 -16.77 -10.14 -3.06
N ASN A 260 -16.40 -9.26 -2.15
CA ASN A 260 -17.01 -9.18 -0.83
C ASN A 260 -18.41 -8.55 -0.83
N GLU A 261 -18.71 -7.64 -1.76
CA GLU A 261 -20.05 -7.09 -1.97
C GLU A 261 -20.99 -8.08 -2.64
N SER A 262 -20.51 -8.80 -3.64
CA SER A 262 -21.31 -9.73 -4.45
C SER A 262 -20.57 -11.06 -4.58
N PRO A 263 -20.56 -11.89 -3.52
CA PRO A 263 -19.75 -13.10 -3.46
C PRO A 263 -20.32 -14.29 -4.21
N CYS A 264 -21.53 -14.16 -4.79
CA CYS A 264 -22.19 -15.23 -5.52
C CYS A 264 -21.34 -15.71 -6.72
N ILE A 265 -21.18 -17.04 -6.83
CA ILE A 265 -20.46 -17.73 -7.91
C ILE A 265 -21.37 -18.60 -8.76
N CYS A 266 -22.68 -18.56 -8.55
CA CYS A 266 -23.65 -19.27 -9.37
C CYS A 266 -23.63 -18.71 -10.79
N PRO A 267 -23.89 -19.55 -11.82
CA PRO A 267 -24.11 -19.06 -13.17
C PRO A 267 -25.22 -17.98 -13.20
N PRO A 268 -25.09 -16.93 -14.07
CA PRO A 268 -26.06 -15.84 -14.11
C PRO A 268 -27.49 -16.23 -14.45
N ASP A 269 -27.67 -17.36 -15.13
CA ASP A 269 -28.95 -17.95 -15.57
C ASP A 269 -29.59 -18.87 -14.51
N PHE A 270 -28.94 -19.06 -13.36
CA PHE A 270 -29.51 -19.87 -12.28
C PHE A 270 -30.66 -19.11 -11.59
N PRO A 271 -31.85 -19.72 -11.51
CA PRO A 271 -33.06 -19.04 -11.00
C PRO A 271 -32.94 -18.68 -9.49
N VAL A 272 -32.17 -19.45 -8.71
CA VAL A 272 -31.96 -19.22 -7.26
C VAL A 272 -30.50 -19.47 -6.92
N CYS A 273 -29.95 -18.61 -6.07
CA CYS A 273 -28.58 -18.77 -5.58
C CYS A 273 -28.47 -19.99 -4.66
N VAL A 274 -27.58 -20.93 -5.02
CA VAL A 274 -27.32 -22.17 -4.26
C VAL A 274 -25.93 -22.21 -3.61
N CYS A 275 -25.08 -21.20 -3.84
CA CYS A 275 -23.71 -21.23 -3.32
C CYS A 275 -23.58 -20.87 -1.83
N GLY A 276 -24.63 -20.39 -1.19
CA GLY A 276 -24.67 -20.04 0.24
C GLY A 276 -23.73 -18.87 0.64
N ARG A 277 -23.10 -18.18 -0.33
CA ARG A 277 -22.20 -17.05 -0.03
C ARG A 277 -23.02 -15.81 0.29
N VAL A 278 -22.66 -15.13 1.38
CA VAL A 278 -23.33 -13.93 1.88
C VAL A 278 -22.45 -12.72 1.66
N SER A 279 -23.06 -11.60 1.27
CA SER A 279 -22.37 -10.32 1.16
C SER A 279 -21.77 -9.90 2.50
N MET A 280 -20.53 -9.44 2.47
CA MET A 280 -19.84 -8.92 3.65
C MET A 280 -20.09 -7.42 3.86
N GLY A 281 -20.72 -6.74 2.88
CA GLY A 281 -20.95 -5.30 2.96
C GLY A 281 -21.14 -4.69 1.57
N LYS A 282 -20.82 -3.41 1.44
CA LYS A 282 -21.01 -2.65 0.21
C LYS A 282 -19.78 -1.81 -0.16
N VAL A 283 -19.56 -1.64 -1.44
CA VAL A 283 -18.56 -0.72 -2.00
C VAL A 283 -19.12 0.70 -1.95
N ILE A 284 -18.54 1.56 -1.11
CA ILE A 284 -18.96 2.97 -0.98
C ILE A 284 -18.50 3.77 -2.22
N THR A 285 -17.28 3.53 -2.68
CA THR A 285 -16.68 4.25 -3.81
C THR A 285 -16.74 3.40 -5.09
N ARG A 286 -17.86 3.46 -5.83
CA ARG A 286 -17.94 2.78 -7.16
C ARG A 286 -16.88 3.30 -8.13
N LYS A 287 -16.65 4.63 -8.15
CA LYS A 287 -15.48 5.28 -8.74
C LYS A 287 -14.51 5.64 -7.62
N PRO A 288 -13.19 5.51 -7.80
CA PRO A 288 -12.24 5.90 -6.77
C PRO A 288 -12.33 7.41 -6.53
N ILE A 289 -12.07 7.84 -5.29
CA ILE A 289 -11.83 9.25 -4.98
C ILE A 289 -10.41 9.56 -5.46
N LEU A 290 -10.26 10.64 -6.19
CA LEU A 290 -8.99 11.13 -6.74
C LEU A 290 -8.55 12.40 -6.00
N PRO A 291 -7.24 12.68 -5.97
CA PRO A 291 -6.73 13.94 -5.43
C PRO A 291 -7.36 15.15 -6.15
N SER A 292 -7.60 16.22 -5.40
CA SER A 292 -8.05 17.48 -5.97
C SER A 292 -6.97 18.12 -6.83
N GLN A 293 -7.36 19.03 -7.75
CA GLN A 293 -6.40 19.78 -8.56
C GLN A 293 -5.40 20.55 -7.69
N LYS A 294 -5.87 21.13 -6.58
CA LYS A 294 -5.02 21.82 -5.61
C LYS A 294 -3.97 20.88 -4.99
N GLU A 295 -4.38 19.67 -4.60
CA GLU A 295 -3.46 18.70 -4.04
C GLU A 295 -2.40 18.25 -5.06
N LEU A 296 -2.78 18.06 -6.33
CA LEU A 296 -1.86 17.72 -7.41
C LEU A 296 -0.80 18.80 -7.65
N GLU A 297 -1.16 20.06 -7.48
CA GLU A 297 -0.23 21.20 -7.59
C GLU A 297 0.71 21.29 -6.39
N GLU A 298 0.22 21.00 -5.17
CA GLU A 298 0.98 21.04 -3.92
C GLU A 298 1.82 19.77 -3.68
N ASN A 299 1.37 18.59 -4.16
CA ASN A 299 1.98 17.29 -3.89
C ASN A 299 2.07 16.42 -5.15
N SER A 300 3.20 16.44 -5.82
CA SER A 300 3.45 15.64 -7.03
C SER A 300 3.33 14.11 -6.81
N ARG A 301 3.40 13.63 -5.58
CA ARG A 301 3.24 12.21 -5.22
C ARG A 301 1.79 11.75 -5.31
N ALA A 302 0.83 12.68 -5.22
CA ALA A 302 -0.60 12.38 -5.32
C ALA A 302 -1.05 11.99 -6.74
N GLY A 303 -0.24 12.23 -7.77
CA GLY A 303 -0.64 12.17 -9.19
C GLY A 303 -1.27 10.85 -9.67
N SER A 304 -1.03 9.74 -9.00
CA SER A 304 -1.62 8.44 -9.35
C SER A 304 -2.47 7.84 -8.23
N ALA A 305 -2.68 8.58 -7.15
CA ALA A 305 -3.41 8.10 -5.98
C ALA A 305 -4.89 7.87 -6.27
N LYS A 306 -5.44 6.81 -5.69
CA LYS A 306 -6.85 6.45 -5.77
C LYS A 306 -7.31 5.90 -4.43
N LEU A 307 -8.31 6.52 -3.81
CA LEU A 307 -8.92 6.02 -2.58
C LEU A 307 -10.16 5.18 -2.90
N ARG A 308 -10.20 3.96 -2.35
CA ARG A 308 -11.38 3.09 -2.36
C ARG A 308 -11.84 2.78 -0.95
N VAL A 309 -13.17 2.70 -0.78
CA VAL A 309 -13.81 2.50 0.52
C VAL A 309 -14.84 1.39 0.43
N PHE A 310 -14.77 0.46 1.39
CA PHE A 310 -15.75 -0.60 1.63
C PHE A 310 -16.35 -0.44 3.03
N GLU A 311 -17.64 -0.68 3.18
CA GLU A 311 -18.35 -0.64 4.46
C GLU A 311 -18.88 -2.03 4.79
N ARG A 312 -18.58 -2.52 5.97
CA ARG A 312 -19.10 -3.77 6.50
C ARG A 312 -20.62 -3.69 6.68
N ALA A 313 -21.36 -4.72 6.27
CA ALA A 313 -22.79 -4.79 6.50
C ALA A 313 -23.11 -4.69 8.01
N ALA A 314 -24.16 -3.98 8.34
CA ALA A 314 -24.83 -4.15 9.62
C ALA A 314 -25.27 -5.63 9.70
N GLN A 315 -25.03 -6.30 10.82
CA GLN A 315 -25.58 -7.64 10.98
C GLN A 315 -27.11 -7.52 10.87
N ASP A 316 -27.69 -8.08 9.84
CA ASP A 316 -29.12 -8.33 9.84
C ASP A 316 -29.40 -9.26 11.01
N SER A 317 -30.29 -8.83 11.90
CA SER A 317 -30.95 -9.75 12.83
C SER A 317 -31.46 -10.91 11.99
N PRO A 318 -31.28 -12.18 12.40
CA PRO A 318 -31.81 -13.29 11.64
C PRO A 318 -33.30 -13.00 11.42
N GLN A 319 -33.71 -12.92 10.14
CA GLN A 319 -35.11 -12.91 9.79
C GLN A 319 -35.70 -14.17 10.45
N GLN A 320 -36.43 -13.96 11.53
CA GLN A 320 -37.34 -14.99 12.02
C GLN A 320 -38.25 -15.25 10.83
N SER A 321 -38.04 -16.39 10.18
CA SER A 321 -38.99 -17.00 9.28
C SER A 321 -40.18 -17.39 10.19
N GLU A 322 -41.12 -16.48 10.32
CA GLU A 322 -42.46 -16.86 10.75
C GLU A 322 -43.02 -17.82 9.71
N GLY A 323 -43.33 -19.01 10.15
CA GLY A 323 -43.71 -20.24 9.50
C GLY A 323 -44.99 -20.28 8.71
#